data_da999366cfdb12abb7720edb6979fa4d
#
_entry.id   da999366cfdb12abb7720edb6979fa4d
#
_cell.length_a   1.000
_cell.length_b   1.000
_cell.length_c   1.000
_cell.angle_alpha   90.00
_cell.angle_beta   90.00
_cell.angle_gamma   90.00
#
_symmetry.space_group_name_H-M   'P 1'
#
loop_
_entity.id
_entity.type
_entity.pdbx_description
1 polymer ?
#
loop_
_entity_poly.entity_id
_entity_poly.type
_entity_poly.pdbx_seq_one_letter_code
_entity_poly.pdbx_strand_id
1 'polypeptide(L)'
;MFIRSMVRTSNLLRVVVLEPILTIDAPAVKCNPDPTLLRLLAELGTGFDCASTEELRVVLNLGVDPSRIIFANPCKSASSLLFAARTGVTLTIFDNLDELETIRAFLPNARLVLRIYACDNDALIKLGEKFGAPVETSFVLMQRARELGLEVCGVSFHVGRFSSDTSSLHSIDVK
;
A
#
# COMPACT_ATOMS: atom_id res chain seq x y z
N MET A 1 22.55 -5.67 3.55
CA MET A 1 21.17 -5.48 3.07
C MET A 1 20.48 -6.85 3.16
N PHE A 2 19.74 -7.08 4.25
CA PHE A 2 19.14 -8.39 4.53
C PHE A 2 17.64 -8.33 4.17
N ILE A 3 17.26 -9.01 3.09
CA ILE A 3 15.87 -9.32 2.81
C ILE A 3 15.51 -10.53 3.67
N ARG A 4 14.79 -10.32 4.77
CA ARG A 4 14.19 -11.43 5.52
C ARG A 4 12.97 -11.93 4.76
N SER A 5 13.10 -13.12 4.21
CA SER A 5 12.00 -13.94 3.73
C SER A 5 11.10 -14.30 4.92
N MET A 6 9.82 -13.93 4.86
CA MET A 6 8.82 -14.47 5.79
C MET A 6 7.57 -14.93 5.04
N VAL A 7 7.42 -16.24 5.11
CA VAL A 7 6.25 -17.08 5.37
C VAL A 7 4.94 -16.79 4.61
N ARG A 8 4.53 -17.83 3.91
CA ARG A 8 3.23 -18.09 3.29
C ARG A 8 2.06 -17.71 4.21
N THR A 9 1.36 -16.64 3.85
CA THR A 9 -0.08 -16.53 4.03
C THR A 9 -0.63 -15.72 2.86
N SER A 10 -1.50 -16.34 2.12
CA SER A 10 -2.23 -15.80 0.98
C SER A 10 -3.04 -14.58 1.41
N ASN A 11 -2.76 -13.41 0.91
CA ASN A 11 -3.46 -12.11 1.01
C ASN A 11 -2.77 -11.00 1.82
N LEU A 12 -1.45 -11.01 1.97
CA LEU A 12 -0.72 -9.87 2.52
C LEU A 12 -0.24 -8.96 1.39
N LEU A 13 -0.68 -7.69 1.39
CA LEU A 13 -0.01 -6.64 0.66
C LEU A 13 1.38 -6.46 1.30
N ARG A 14 2.44 -6.75 0.56
CA ARG A 14 3.80 -6.44 1.03
C ARG A 14 4.13 -5.02 0.65
N VAL A 15 4.25 -4.16 1.63
CA VAL A 15 4.78 -2.81 1.46
C VAL A 15 6.23 -2.83 1.94
N VAL A 16 7.16 -2.55 1.03
CA VAL A 16 8.56 -2.34 1.38
C VAL A 16 8.78 -0.84 1.50
N VAL A 17 8.98 -0.36 2.72
CA VAL A 17 9.32 1.03 2.99
C VAL A 17 10.84 1.18 2.98
N LEU A 18 11.37 2.16 2.25
CA LEU A 18 12.81 2.37 2.02
C LEU A 18 13.54 3.06 3.18
N GLU A 19 12.86 3.45 4.23
CA GLU A 19 13.50 3.89 5.47
C GLU A 19 13.89 2.70 6.36
N PRO A 20 14.82 2.85 7.33
CA PRO A 20 15.39 1.69 8.01
C PRO A 20 14.30 0.83 8.64
N ILE A 21 13.90 -0.16 7.90
CA ILE A 21 13.15 -1.34 8.32
C ILE A 21 11.85 -1.04 9.08
N LEU A 22 10.83 -0.55 8.37
CA LEU A 22 9.48 -0.74 8.81
C LEU A 22 8.77 -1.69 7.84
N THR A 23 8.94 -2.99 8.05
CA THR A 23 8.01 -3.98 7.49
C THR A 23 6.73 -3.82 8.30
N ILE A 24 5.78 -3.04 7.79
CA ILE A 24 4.46 -2.99 8.39
C ILE A 24 3.77 -4.28 7.97
N ASP A 25 3.70 -5.26 8.88
CA ASP A 25 2.78 -6.37 8.73
C ASP A 25 1.37 -5.80 8.86
N ALA A 26 0.79 -5.42 7.73
CA ALA A 26 -0.52 -4.81 7.66
C ALA A 26 -1.51 -5.77 6.99
N PRO A 27 -2.29 -6.53 7.78
CA PRO A 27 -3.37 -7.33 7.21
C PRO A 27 -4.39 -6.43 6.52
N ALA A 28 -4.81 -6.87 5.32
CA ALA A 28 -5.84 -6.17 4.56
C ALA A 28 -7.21 -6.38 5.21
N VAL A 29 -7.85 -5.31 5.63
CA VAL A 29 -9.16 -5.34 6.30
C VAL A 29 -10.21 -6.05 5.45
N LYS A 30 -10.19 -5.84 4.14
CA LYS A 30 -11.09 -6.49 3.17
C LYS A 30 -11.03 -8.03 3.18
N CYS A 31 -9.94 -8.63 3.67
CA CYS A 31 -9.78 -10.09 3.69
C CYS A 31 -10.62 -10.74 4.77
N ASN A 32 -10.73 -10.09 5.92
CA ASN A 32 -11.58 -10.52 7.03
C ASN A 32 -11.95 -9.31 7.89
N PRO A 33 -13.14 -8.72 7.69
CA PRO A 33 -13.60 -7.55 8.43
C PRO A 33 -14.22 -7.89 9.78
N ASP A 34 -14.01 -9.12 10.32
CA ASP A 34 -14.56 -9.51 11.62
C ASP A 34 -14.07 -8.56 12.73
N PRO A 35 -14.97 -7.90 13.47
CA PRO A 35 -14.60 -6.89 14.46
C PRO A 35 -13.75 -7.45 15.61
N THR A 36 -13.93 -8.72 15.97
CA THR A 36 -13.18 -9.37 17.04
C THR A 36 -11.73 -9.60 16.61
N LEU A 37 -11.55 -10.08 15.37
CA LEU A 37 -10.22 -10.26 14.79
C LEU A 37 -9.50 -8.92 14.65
N LEU A 38 -10.15 -7.90 14.10
CA LEU A 38 -9.55 -6.57 13.93
C LEU A 38 -9.12 -5.96 15.27
N ARG A 39 -9.93 -6.14 16.34
CA ARG A 39 -9.58 -5.70 17.69
C ARG A 39 -8.35 -6.43 18.22
N LEU A 40 -8.29 -7.74 18.08
CA LEU A 40 -7.13 -8.54 18.48
C LEU A 40 -5.85 -8.09 17.75
N LEU A 41 -5.93 -7.86 16.44
CA LEU A 41 -4.81 -7.36 15.64
C LEU A 41 -4.38 -5.95 16.09
N ALA A 42 -5.33 -5.08 16.43
CA ALA A 42 -5.04 -3.75 16.96
C ALA A 42 -4.28 -3.82 18.30
N GLU A 43 -4.70 -4.69 19.20
CA GLU A 43 -4.06 -4.94 20.50
C GLU A 43 -2.66 -5.56 20.36
N LEU A 44 -2.46 -6.42 19.35
CA LEU A 44 -1.14 -6.99 19.02
C LEU A 44 -0.17 -5.99 18.35
N GLY A 45 -0.63 -4.77 18.07
CA GLY A 45 0.24 -3.72 17.53
C GLY A 45 0.48 -3.82 16.03
N THR A 46 -0.29 -4.61 15.26
CA THR A 46 -0.13 -4.69 13.80
C THR A 46 -0.52 -3.38 13.11
N GLY A 47 -0.03 -3.17 11.88
CA GLY A 47 -0.58 -2.15 10.98
C GLY A 47 -1.91 -2.60 10.36
N PHE A 48 -2.49 -1.76 9.49
CA PHE A 48 -3.71 -2.08 8.75
C PHE A 48 -3.65 -1.56 7.32
N ASP A 49 -3.98 -2.43 6.36
CA ASP A 49 -4.18 -2.08 4.95
C ASP A 49 -5.68 -1.83 4.72
N CYS A 50 -6.03 -0.58 4.48
CA CYS A 50 -7.39 -0.14 4.24
C CYS A 50 -7.56 0.34 2.80
N ALA A 51 -8.47 -0.27 2.05
CA ALA A 51 -8.74 0.05 0.65
C ALA A 51 -9.92 1.02 0.46
N SER A 52 -10.65 1.34 1.52
CA SER A 52 -11.83 2.21 1.46
C SER A 52 -11.94 3.13 2.70
N THR A 53 -12.71 4.20 2.55
CA THR A 53 -13.02 5.10 3.67
C THR A 53 -13.76 4.37 4.80
N GLU A 54 -14.57 3.39 4.47
CA GLU A 54 -15.28 2.61 5.48
C GLU A 54 -14.33 1.73 6.29
N GLU A 55 -13.37 1.07 5.63
CA GLU A 55 -12.33 0.32 6.32
C GLU A 55 -11.46 1.23 7.21
N LEU A 56 -11.08 2.43 6.73
CA LEU A 56 -10.40 3.43 7.55
C LEU A 56 -11.22 3.77 8.81
N ARG A 57 -12.52 4.00 8.65
CA ARG A 57 -13.44 4.35 9.75
C ARG A 57 -13.51 3.23 10.79
N VAL A 58 -13.66 1.98 10.34
CA VAL A 58 -13.71 0.81 11.21
C VAL A 58 -12.44 0.70 12.05
N VAL A 59 -11.27 0.80 11.42
CA VAL A 59 -9.97 0.65 12.10
C VAL A 59 -9.71 1.82 13.08
N LEU A 60 -10.02 3.05 12.67
CA LEU A 60 -9.89 4.23 13.53
C LEU A 60 -10.80 4.18 14.74
N ASN A 61 -12.01 3.63 14.59
CA ASN A 61 -12.97 3.47 15.72
C ASN A 61 -12.48 2.43 16.75
N LEU A 62 -11.55 1.55 16.38
CA LEU A 62 -10.87 0.66 17.33
C LEU A 62 -9.76 1.37 18.14
N GLY A 63 -9.51 2.66 17.88
CA GLY A 63 -8.46 3.42 18.53
C GLY A 63 -7.06 3.18 17.96
N VAL A 64 -6.94 2.61 16.77
CA VAL A 64 -5.65 2.40 16.11
C VAL A 64 -5.06 3.76 15.72
N ASP A 65 -3.78 3.96 16.06
CA ASP A 65 -3.04 5.16 15.67
C ASP A 65 -2.99 5.29 14.13
N PRO A 66 -3.33 6.46 13.56
CA PRO A 66 -3.30 6.67 12.11
C PRO A 66 -1.95 6.36 11.44
N SER A 67 -0.84 6.47 12.16
CA SER A 67 0.50 6.11 11.66
C SER A 67 0.68 4.62 11.37
N ARG A 68 -0.21 3.77 11.90
CA ARG A 68 -0.25 2.32 11.68
C ARG A 68 -1.16 1.91 10.53
N ILE A 69 -1.75 2.88 9.82
CA ILE A 69 -2.73 2.64 8.76
C ILE A 69 -2.16 3.09 7.43
N ILE A 70 -2.24 2.23 6.43
CA ILE A 70 -2.00 2.60 5.03
C ILE A 70 -3.32 2.63 4.26
N PHE A 71 -3.59 3.75 3.57
CA PHE A 71 -4.71 3.85 2.65
C PHE A 71 -4.31 3.27 1.29
N ALA A 72 -4.50 1.98 1.12
CA ALA A 72 -3.95 1.17 0.03
C ALA A 72 -4.88 1.04 -1.18
N ASN A 73 -5.57 2.10 -1.57
CA ASN A 73 -6.31 2.19 -2.82
C ASN A 73 -5.54 3.04 -3.84
N PRO A 74 -5.16 2.54 -5.03
CA PRO A 74 -4.45 3.34 -6.03
C PRO A 74 -5.26 4.50 -6.62
N CYS A 75 -6.59 4.42 -6.61
CA CYS A 75 -7.48 5.45 -7.13
C CYS A 75 -8.43 5.93 -6.03
N LYS A 76 -8.18 7.12 -5.50
CA LYS A 76 -8.95 7.68 -4.38
C LYS A 76 -9.77 8.90 -4.81
N SER A 77 -11.00 8.99 -4.32
CA SER A 77 -11.80 10.20 -4.49
C SER A 77 -11.28 11.34 -3.62
N ALA A 78 -11.55 12.57 -4.01
CA ALA A 78 -11.24 13.77 -3.21
C ALA A 78 -11.83 13.68 -1.80
N SER A 79 -13.07 13.19 -1.66
CA SER A 79 -13.72 13.01 -0.37
C SER A 79 -13.01 12.00 0.54
N SER A 80 -12.47 10.92 -0.05
CA SER A 80 -11.72 9.90 0.69
C SER A 80 -10.37 10.45 1.17
N LEU A 81 -9.69 11.24 0.34
CA LEU A 81 -8.43 11.90 0.71
C LEU A 81 -8.64 12.95 1.80
N LEU A 82 -9.72 13.74 1.70
CA LEU A 82 -10.09 14.68 2.75
C LEU A 82 -10.43 13.98 4.07
N PHE A 83 -11.07 12.81 4.03
CA PHE A 83 -11.30 12.02 5.22
C PHE A 83 -9.97 11.54 5.83
N ALA A 84 -9.05 11.01 5.02
CA ALA A 84 -7.71 10.60 5.47
C ALA A 84 -6.95 11.78 6.10
N ALA A 85 -6.98 12.96 5.46
CA ALA A 85 -6.36 14.18 5.99
C ALA A 85 -6.90 14.57 7.37
N ARG A 86 -8.24 14.55 7.54
CA ARG A 86 -8.91 14.90 8.81
C ARG A 86 -8.64 13.91 9.94
N THR A 87 -8.39 12.66 9.61
CA THR A 87 -8.15 11.59 10.57
C THR A 87 -6.67 11.31 10.82
N GLY A 88 -5.76 12.03 10.13
CA GLY A 88 -4.32 11.89 10.31
C GLY A 88 -3.70 10.69 9.58
N VAL A 89 -4.46 9.99 8.72
CA VAL A 89 -3.91 8.90 7.90
C VAL A 89 -3.18 9.52 6.71
N THR A 90 -1.85 9.50 6.75
CA THR A 90 -0.99 10.13 5.74
C THR A 90 -0.33 9.14 4.79
N LEU A 91 -0.16 7.88 5.21
CA LEU A 91 0.48 6.86 4.38
C LEU A 91 -0.50 6.33 3.32
N THR A 92 -0.14 6.44 2.06
CA THR A 92 -1.02 6.01 0.96
C THR A 92 -0.23 5.55 -0.26
N ILE A 93 -0.87 4.79 -1.15
CA ILE A 93 -0.27 4.30 -2.39
C ILE A 93 -0.71 5.14 -3.59
N PHE A 94 0.11 5.13 -4.65
CA PHE A 94 -0.20 5.70 -5.97
C PHE A 94 0.46 4.88 -7.07
N ASP A 95 -0.04 4.98 -8.30
CA ASP A 95 0.50 4.29 -9.48
C ASP A 95 0.37 5.09 -10.79
N ASN A 96 -0.14 6.33 -10.73
CA ASN A 96 -0.31 7.20 -11.90
C ASN A 96 -0.18 8.69 -11.54
N LEU A 97 -0.04 9.54 -12.59
CA LEU A 97 0.16 10.98 -12.43
C LEU A 97 -1.08 11.69 -11.90
N ASP A 98 -2.27 11.34 -12.37
CA ASP A 98 -3.54 12.00 -11.98
C ASP A 98 -3.80 11.83 -10.49
N GLU A 99 -3.45 10.65 -9.95
CA GLU A 99 -3.54 10.37 -8.52
C GLU A 99 -2.58 11.25 -7.71
N LEU A 100 -1.35 11.50 -8.20
CA LEU A 100 -0.41 12.40 -7.53
C LEU A 100 -0.95 13.83 -7.42
N GLU A 101 -1.55 14.35 -8.49
CA GLU A 101 -2.17 15.68 -8.47
C GLU A 101 -3.34 15.74 -7.48
N THR A 102 -4.16 14.69 -7.45
CA THR A 102 -5.29 14.58 -6.53
C THR A 102 -4.81 14.50 -5.08
N ILE A 103 -3.78 13.68 -4.81
CA ILE A 103 -3.17 13.59 -3.47
C ILE A 103 -2.59 14.95 -3.07
N ARG A 104 -1.86 15.61 -3.95
CA ARG A 104 -1.30 16.95 -3.65
C ARG A 104 -2.36 17.94 -3.26
N ALA A 105 -3.51 17.92 -3.93
CA ALA A 105 -4.61 18.85 -3.68
C ALA A 105 -5.34 18.60 -2.35
N PHE A 106 -5.53 17.32 -1.95
CA PHE A 106 -6.42 16.96 -0.85
C PHE A 106 -5.73 16.32 0.37
N LEU A 107 -4.49 15.84 0.21
CA LEU A 107 -3.66 15.26 1.28
C LEU A 107 -2.20 15.69 1.11
N PRO A 108 -1.88 16.99 1.22
CA PRO A 108 -0.56 17.54 0.89
C PRO A 108 0.59 17.00 1.78
N ASN A 109 0.27 16.44 2.93
CA ASN A 109 1.22 15.84 3.86
C ASN A 109 1.35 14.31 3.67
N ALA A 110 0.90 13.78 2.52
CA ALA A 110 0.96 12.36 2.24
C ALA A 110 2.40 11.84 2.22
N ARG A 111 2.60 10.68 2.82
CA ARG A 111 3.74 9.80 2.63
C ARG A 111 3.34 8.73 1.62
N LEU A 112 4.06 8.67 0.52
CA LEU A 112 3.64 7.91 -0.65
C LEU A 112 4.40 6.59 -0.78
N VAL A 113 3.66 5.56 -1.16
CA VAL A 113 4.23 4.27 -1.57
C VAL A 113 3.88 4.07 -3.05
N LEU A 114 4.89 3.97 -3.90
CA LEU A 114 4.69 3.70 -5.31
C LEU A 114 4.28 2.24 -5.50
N ARG A 115 3.11 2.00 -6.09
CA ARG A 115 2.71 0.66 -6.48
C ARG A 115 3.20 0.36 -7.87
N ILE A 116 4.09 -0.63 -7.99
CA ILE A 116 4.60 -1.11 -9.28
C ILE A 116 3.80 -2.32 -9.77
N TYR A 117 3.74 -2.46 -11.08
CA TYR A 117 3.21 -3.66 -11.73
C TYR A 117 4.14 -4.84 -11.45
N ALA A 118 3.59 -5.93 -10.94
CA ALA A 118 4.30 -7.20 -10.83
C ALA A 118 3.76 -8.16 -11.90
N CYS A 119 4.66 -8.67 -12.74
CA CYS A 119 4.30 -9.68 -13.73
C CYS A 119 3.96 -10.99 -13.02
N ASP A 120 2.77 -11.50 -13.26
CA ASP A 120 2.22 -12.66 -12.58
C ASP A 120 1.74 -13.69 -13.64
N ASN A 121 2.72 -14.19 -14.41
CA ASN A 121 2.46 -15.07 -15.54
C ASN A 121 1.85 -16.41 -15.11
N ASP A 122 2.08 -16.83 -13.87
CA ASP A 122 1.66 -18.13 -13.33
C ASP A 122 0.48 -18.06 -12.35
N ALA A 123 -0.09 -16.88 -12.13
CA ALA A 123 -1.24 -16.75 -11.26
C ALA A 123 -2.53 -17.15 -11.96
N LEU A 124 -3.35 -17.94 -11.28
CA LEU A 124 -4.70 -18.28 -11.74
C LEU A 124 -5.62 -17.06 -11.84
N ILE A 125 -5.37 -16.02 -11.06
CA ILE A 125 -6.06 -14.72 -11.13
C ILE A 125 -5.00 -13.64 -11.21
N LYS A 126 -4.83 -13.06 -12.40
CA LYS A 126 -3.91 -11.95 -12.65
C LYS A 126 -4.48 -10.67 -12.06
N LEU A 127 -3.91 -10.21 -10.96
CA LEU A 127 -4.29 -8.94 -10.32
C LEU A 127 -3.41 -7.77 -10.76
N GLY A 128 -2.25 -8.06 -11.38
CA GLY A 128 -1.34 -7.07 -11.93
C GLY A 128 -1.93 -6.26 -13.09
N GLU A 129 -2.81 -6.82 -13.90
CA GLU A 129 -3.41 -6.14 -15.05
C GLU A 129 -4.31 -4.95 -14.68
N LYS A 130 -4.71 -4.84 -13.40
CA LYS A 130 -5.68 -3.85 -12.97
C LYS A 130 -5.05 -2.59 -12.35
N PHE A 131 -3.91 -2.73 -11.71
CA PHE A 131 -3.24 -1.66 -10.98
C PHE A 131 -1.72 -1.86 -10.93
N GLY A 132 -1.01 -0.75 -10.80
CA GLY A 132 0.43 -0.72 -10.66
C GLY A 132 1.09 -0.03 -11.86
N ALA A 133 2.06 0.83 -11.58
CA ALA A 133 2.85 1.50 -12.60
C ALA A 133 3.83 0.52 -13.24
N PRO A 134 3.97 0.52 -14.59
CA PRO A 134 5.09 -0.13 -15.24
C PRO A 134 6.41 0.39 -14.67
N VAL A 135 7.42 -0.48 -14.56
CA VAL A 135 8.73 -0.11 -14.00
C VAL A 135 9.35 1.05 -14.79
N GLU A 136 9.16 1.05 -16.11
CA GLU A 136 9.64 2.09 -17.03
C GLU A 136 9.09 3.49 -16.73
N THR A 137 7.87 3.56 -16.20
CA THR A 137 7.21 4.84 -15.84
C THR A 137 7.50 5.26 -14.40
N SER A 138 8.07 4.38 -13.58
CA SER A 138 8.29 4.63 -12.15
C SER A 138 9.19 5.83 -11.89
N PHE A 139 10.22 6.04 -12.73
CA PHE A 139 11.10 7.20 -12.60
C PHE A 139 10.36 8.52 -12.82
N VAL A 140 9.49 8.58 -13.84
CA VAL A 140 8.67 9.78 -14.14
C VAL A 140 7.71 10.08 -12.98
N LEU A 141 7.10 9.05 -12.41
CA LEU A 141 6.20 9.19 -11.27
C LEU A 141 6.93 9.69 -10.01
N MET A 142 8.11 9.14 -9.72
CA MET A 142 8.93 9.61 -8.59
C MET A 142 9.41 11.05 -8.78
N GLN A 143 9.82 11.42 -10.01
CA GLN A 143 10.20 12.78 -10.33
C GLN A 143 9.02 13.74 -10.13
N ARG A 144 7.83 13.38 -10.63
CA ARG A 144 6.63 14.21 -10.45
C ARG A 144 6.23 14.37 -8.99
N ALA A 145 6.27 13.30 -8.21
CA ALA A 145 6.01 13.38 -6.77
C ALA A 145 6.96 14.37 -6.09
N ARG A 146 8.26 14.34 -6.43
CA ARG A 146 9.27 15.28 -5.92
C ARG A 146 8.97 16.72 -6.32
N GLU A 147 8.59 16.96 -7.58
CA GLU A 147 8.20 18.30 -8.07
C GLU A 147 7.00 18.87 -7.32
N LEU A 148 6.06 18.00 -6.96
CA LEU A 148 4.89 18.35 -6.14
C LEU A 148 5.21 18.51 -4.65
N GLY A 149 6.45 18.24 -4.22
CA GLY A 149 6.85 18.28 -2.82
C GLY A 149 6.22 17.18 -1.98
N LEU A 150 5.91 16.03 -2.58
CA LEU A 150 5.39 14.84 -1.91
C LEU A 150 6.54 13.86 -1.61
N GLU A 151 6.51 13.25 -0.42
CA GLU A 151 7.51 12.30 0.03
C GLU A 151 7.17 10.89 -0.46
N VAL A 152 8.04 10.28 -1.28
CA VAL A 152 7.93 8.86 -1.63
C VAL A 152 8.81 8.06 -0.67
N CYS A 153 8.20 7.29 0.21
CA CYS A 153 8.87 6.55 1.28
C CYS A 153 8.96 5.03 1.02
N GLY A 154 8.40 4.53 -0.08
CA GLY A 154 8.44 3.09 -0.34
C GLY A 154 7.88 2.66 -1.68
N VAL A 155 7.99 1.35 -1.92
CA VAL A 155 7.46 0.68 -3.11
C VAL A 155 6.59 -0.48 -2.65
N SER A 156 5.47 -0.71 -3.33
CA SER A 156 4.60 -1.86 -3.13
C SER A 156 4.33 -2.58 -4.44
N PHE A 157 4.02 -3.85 -4.33
CA PHE A 157 3.54 -4.65 -5.46
C PHE A 157 2.55 -5.70 -4.96
N HIS A 158 1.69 -6.15 -5.85
CA HIS A 158 0.72 -7.19 -5.54
C HIS A 158 0.85 -8.31 -6.56
N VAL A 159 1.26 -9.49 -6.10
CA VAL A 159 1.26 -10.71 -6.91
C VAL A 159 -0.10 -11.38 -6.80
N GLY A 160 -0.59 -11.94 -7.92
CA GLY A 160 -1.91 -12.54 -8.00
C GLY A 160 -2.12 -13.74 -7.07
N ARG A 161 -3.33 -14.18 -6.99
CA ARG A 161 -3.74 -15.31 -6.14
C ARG A 161 -3.25 -16.64 -6.73
N PHE A 162 -2.73 -17.53 -5.86
CA PHE A 162 -2.26 -18.87 -6.21
C PHE A 162 -1.02 -18.93 -7.13
N SER A 163 -0.14 -17.94 -7.06
CA SER A 163 1.19 -18.10 -7.62
C SER A 163 1.94 -19.18 -6.85
N SER A 164 2.30 -20.27 -7.53
CA SER A 164 3.10 -21.36 -6.96
C SER A 164 4.60 -21.03 -6.97
N ASP A 165 4.98 -19.98 -7.67
CA ASP A 165 6.38 -19.62 -7.90
C ASP A 165 6.82 -18.42 -7.05
N THR A 166 7.77 -18.66 -6.16
CA THR A 166 8.46 -17.62 -5.39
C THR A 166 9.62 -16.99 -6.17
N SER A 167 9.92 -17.48 -7.37
CA SER A 167 11.05 -16.98 -8.20
C SER A 167 10.80 -15.59 -8.78
N SER A 168 9.53 -15.20 -8.98
CA SER A 168 9.16 -13.86 -9.42
C SER A 168 9.53 -12.75 -8.40
N LEU A 169 9.79 -13.11 -7.15
CA LEU A 169 10.25 -12.18 -6.11
C LEU A 169 11.76 -11.88 -6.21
N HIS A 170 12.51 -12.70 -6.95
CA HIS A 170 13.97 -12.56 -7.11
C HIS A 170 14.36 -11.71 -8.34
N SER A 171 13.42 -11.43 -9.24
CA SER A 171 13.69 -10.71 -10.49
C SER A 171 13.52 -9.17 -10.37
N ILE A 172 13.22 -8.65 -9.20
CA ILE A 172 13.28 -7.20 -8.96
C ILE A 172 14.71 -6.84 -8.56
N ASP A 173 15.64 -7.05 -9.48
CA ASP A 173 16.97 -6.45 -9.40
C ASP A 173 16.84 -4.96 -9.71
N VAL A 174 16.83 -4.16 -8.66
CA VAL A 174 17.04 -2.73 -8.75
C VAL A 174 18.50 -2.51 -9.14
N LYS A 175 18.75 -2.30 -10.44
CA LYS A 175 20.01 -1.77 -10.94
C LYS A 175 20.10 -0.28 -10.73
#